data_7e6192570bcadb57d5ae565fd258dd89
#
_entry.id   7e6192570bcadb57d5ae565fd258dd89
#
_cell.length_a   1.000
_cell.length_b   1.000
_cell.length_c   1.000
_cell.angle_alpha   90.00
_cell.angle_beta   90.00
_cell.angle_gamma   90.00
#
_symmetry.space_group_name_H-M   'P 1'
#
loop_
_entity.id
_entity.type
_entity.pdbx_description
1 polymer ?
#
loop_
_entity_poly.entity_id
_entity_poly.type
_entity_poly.pdbx_seq_one_letter_code
_entity_poly.pdbx_strand_id
1 'polypeptide(L)'
;MRIIRWSTFLLLVPFLLLSAHAIDYDLVVYGGTSAGVIAAVQAKKMGKSVIIVCPDKHLGGLSSGGLGFTDTGNKAVIGGLSRDFYHRVWKHYDTAAAWXXXXXXXXXXXXXXXXAIDGEQRTMWIFEPHVAERVFEDYIREFKIPVRRNEWLDRAKGVKKDGACIVSITTLGRKTYAGKMFIDATYEGDLMAAAGVNYHVGREAQSVYGEQWNGVQTGVLHHRHHFGVLKTPISPYVVPGDPKSGVLPRVSAEPPGEFGAGDNRVQAYCFRMCLTDDPRNRIPFPKPKGYDAKQYELLLRVFADGWRETFEKFDPIPNHKTDTNNHGPFSTDNIGRNYDYPDASYERRREILREHETYQKGWLWFISNDPRVPKDVQDAMRRWGLPKDEFKDNGGWSHQIYVREARRMIGSYVMTENELTKKRPTPKSVGMGSYTIDSHNVQRYITPEGCVQNEGDIGVSTKGPYEIAYGSLVPKRGQADNLLVPVCVSSSHIAFGSIRMEPVFMILGQSAATAACMALDAGTPVQQVEYAKLRERLLKDGQVLEWKQPEIKAKKK
;
A
#
# COMPACT_ATOMS: atom_id res chain seq x y z
N MET A 1 -69.33 -45.82 36.04
CA MET A 1 -67.97 -45.25 35.95
C MET A 1 -67.58 -45.15 34.47
N ARG A 2 -67.66 -43.91 33.91
CA ARG A 2 -67.30 -43.69 32.50
C ARG A 2 -65.88 -43.15 32.48
N ILE A 3 -64.98 -43.85 31.75
CA ILE A 3 -63.60 -43.46 31.59
C ILE A 3 -63.49 -42.57 30.31
N ILE A 4 -63.14 -41.32 30.50
CA ILE A 4 -62.93 -40.36 29.42
C ILE A 4 -61.46 -40.49 28.95
N ARG A 5 -61.26 -40.94 27.72
CA ARG A 5 -59.93 -40.97 27.09
C ARG A 5 -59.67 -39.62 26.44
N TRP A 6 -58.60 -38.95 26.90
CA TRP A 6 -58.09 -37.73 26.24
C TRP A 6 -57.11 -38.16 25.16
N SER A 7 -57.44 -37.80 23.92
CA SER A 7 -56.50 -37.98 22.80
C SER A 7 -55.72 -36.70 22.57
N THR A 8 -54.42 -36.74 22.82
CA THR A 8 -53.54 -35.62 22.60
C THR A 8 -53.18 -35.58 21.11
N PHE A 9 -53.66 -34.53 20.40
CA PHE A 9 -53.25 -34.28 19.02
C PHE A 9 -51.94 -33.46 19.05
N LEU A 10 -50.86 -34.09 18.61
CA LEU A 10 -49.59 -33.39 18.41
C LEU A 10 -49.64 -32.70 17.03
N LEU A 11 -49.75 -31.38 17.05
CA LEU A 11 -49.62 -30.57 15.83
C LEU A 11 -48.15 -30.47 15.48
N LEU A 12 -47.71 -31.22 14.48
CA LEU A 12 -46.41 -31.05 13.86
C LEU A 12 -46.46 -29.78 12.99
N VAL A 13 -45.84 -28.71 13.48
CA VAL A 13 -45.64 -27.48 12.69
C VAL A 13 -44.38 -27.72 11.86
N PRO A 14 -44.48 -27.77 10.52
CA PRO A 14 -43.28 -27.91 9.73
C PRO A 14 -42.44 -26.64 9.85
N PHE A 15 -41.26 -26.75 10.41
CA PHE A 15 -40.23 -25.71 10.38
C PHE A 15 -39.76 -25.61 8.93
N LEU A 16 -40.32 -24.66 8.21
CA LEU A 16 -39.77 -24.25 6.91
C LEU A 16 -38.43 -23.55 7.21
N LEU A 17 -37.35 -24.30 7.06
CA LEU A 17 -36.02 -23.72 6.97
C LEU A 17 -35.97 -22.89 5.70
N LEU A 18 -36.29 -21.61 5.80
CA LEU A 18 -35.98 -20.65 4.77
C LEU A 18 -34.45 -20.59 4.68
N SER A 19 -33.90 -21.34 3.73
CA SER A 19 -32.51 -21.12 3.35
C SER A 19 -32.46 -19.70 2.77
N ALA A 20 -31.86 -18.80 3.53
CA ALA A 20 -31.55 -17.48 3.00
C ALA A 20 -30.61 -17.69 1.80
N HIS A 21 -31.15 -17.52 0.62
CA HIS A 21 -30.32 -17.52 -0.59
C HIS A 21 -29.37 -16.33 -0.48
N ALA A 22 -28.08 -16.61 -0.43
CA ALA A 22 -27.07 -15.56 -0.49
C ALA A 22 -27.29 -14.75 -1.77
N ILE A 23 -27.29 -13.42 -1.65
CA ILE A 23 -27.40 -12.56 -2.81
C ILE A 23 -26.19 -12.80 -3.71
N ASP A 24 -26.44 -13.15 -4.97
CA ASP A 24 -25.39 -13.48 -5.91
C ASP A 24 -25.02 -12.21 -6.69
N TYR A 25 -23.77 -11.79 -6.55
CA TYR A 25 -23.25 -10.60 -7.26
C TYR A 25 -22.49 -11.02 -8.51
N ASP A 26 -22.50 -10.17 -9.52
CA ASP A 26 -21.63 -10.38 -10.68
C ASP A 26 -20.16 -10.31 -10.24
N LEU A 27 -19.84 -9.37 -9.35
CA LEU A 27 -18.46 -9.18 -8.89
C LEU A 27 -18.43 -8.97 -7.36
N VAL A 28 -17.58 -9.72 -6.69
CA VAL A 28 -17.25 -9.48 -5.28
C VAL A 28 -15.81 -8.97 -5.20
N VAL A 29 -15.64 -7.77 -4.66
CA VAL A 29 -14.32 -7.16 -4.43
C VAL A 29 -13.98 -7.32 -2.96
N TYR A 30 -12.88 -8.00 -2.65
CA TYR A 30 -12.38 -8.11 -1.29
C TYR A 30 -11.26 -7.11 -1.08
N GLY A 31 -11.51 -6.12 -0.21
CA GLY A 31 -10.58 -5.03 0.10
C GLY A 31 -11.13 -3.67 -0.29
N GLY A 32 -11.13 -2.75 0.68
CA GLY A 32 -11.63 -1.37 0.49
C GLY A 32 -10.53 -0.37 0.17
N THR A 33 -9.46 -0.82 -0.46
CA THR A 33 -8.33 0.02 -0.89
C THR A 33 -8.74 0.92 -2.06
N SER A 34 -7.83 1.80 -2.48
CA SER A 34 -8.06 2.63 -3.65
C SER A 34 -8.39 1.76 -4.88
N ALA A 35 -7.64 0.66 -5.09
CA ALA A 35 -7.90 -0.26 -6.19
C ALA A 35 -9.29 -0.90 -6.07
N GLY A 36 -9.68 -1.27 -4.85
CA GLY A 36 -10.97 -1.93 -4.63
C GLY A 36 -12.15 -1.02 -4.94
N VAL A 37 -12.09 0.23 -4.49
CA VAL A 37 -13.16 1.21 -4.78
C VAL A 37 -13.25 1.44 -6.29
N ILE A 38 -12.10 1.68 -6.94
CA ILE A 38 -12.07 1.96 -8.38
C ILE A 38 -12.56 0.75 -9.18
N ALA A 39 -12.20 -0.46 -8.78
CA ALA A 39 -12.70 -1.68 -9.45
C ALA A 39 -14.22 -1.75 -9.36
N ALA A 40 -14.79 -1.47 -8.20
CA ALA A 40 -16.24 -1.49 -8.03
C ALA A 40 -16.94 -0.42 -8.88
N VAL A 41 -16.33 0.78 -8.96
CA VAL A 41 -16.86 1.85 -9.83
C VAL A 41 -16.90 1.38 -11.29
N GLN A 42 -15.80 0.78 -11.77
CA GLN A 42 -15.73 0.30 -13.14
C GLN A 42 -16.78 -0.78 -13.42
N ALA A 43 -16.99 -1.70 -12.48
CA ALA A 43 -18.02 -2.75 -12.64
C ALA A 43 -19.40 -2.12 -12.77
N LYS A 44 -19.72 -1.12 -11.94
CA LYS A 44 -21.01 -0.41 -12.02
C LYS A 44 -21.15 0.31 -13.36
N LYS A 45 -20.08 0.94 -13.84
CA LYS A 45 -20.10 1.61 -15.15
C LYS A 45 -20.36 0.62 -16.29
N MET A 46 -19.99 -0.64 -16.11
CA MET A 46 -20.24 -1.71 -17.08
C MET A 46 -21.57 -2.44 -16.83
N GLY A 47 -22.41 -1.93 -15.92
CA GLY A 47 -23.75 -2.46 -15.69
C GLY A 47 -23.79 -3.71 -14.83
N LYS A 48 -22.73 -4.00 -14.08
CA LYS A 48 -22.66 -5.22 -13.27
C LYS A 48 -23.02 -4.93 -11.80
N SER A 49 -23.63 -5.92 -11.14
CA SER A 49 -23.83 -5.86 -9.70
C SER A 49 -22.49 -6.13 -9.02
N VAL A 50 -22.17 -5.34 -7.98
CA VAL A 50 -20.89 -5.45 -7.29
C VAL A 50 -21.08 -5.15 -5.80
N ILE A 51 -20.28 -5.81 -4.97
CA ILE A 51 -20.18 -5.50 -3.56
C ILE A 51 -18.70 -5.42 -3.16
N ILE A 52 -18.37 -4.47 -2.28
CA ILE A 52 -17.07 -4.45 -1.61
C ILE A 52 -17.25 -5.08 -0.23
N VAL A 53 -16.45 -6.10 0.05
CA VAL A 53 -16.35 -6.74 1.37
C VAL A 53 -14.95 -6.48 1.87
N CYS A 54 -14.78 -5.86 3.03
CA CYS A 54 -13.44 -5.45 3.44
C CYS A 54 -13.24 -5.46 4.95
N PRO A 55 -12.00 -5.75 5.38
CA PRO A 55 -11.62 -5.55 6.78
C PRO A 55 -11.63 -4.07 7.17
N ASP A 56 -11.48 -3.20 6.19
CA ASP A 56 -11.29 -1.76 6.39
C ASP A 56 -12.54 -1.10 6.96
N LYS A 57 -12.34 -0.24 7.95
CA LYS A 57 -13.36 0.68 8.41
C LYS A 57 -13.42 1.90 7.50
N HIS A 58 -12.27 2.36 7.05
CA HIS A 58 -12.09 3.52 6.18
C HIS A 58 -11.71 3.07 4.78
N LEU A 59 -12.24 3.73 3.76
CA LEU A 59 -11.98 3.37 2.37
C LEU A 59 -10.81 4.16 1.79
N GLY A 60 -10.14 3.56 0.83
CA GLY A 60 -9.08 4.21 0.06
C GLY A 60 -7.68 3.73 0.39
N GLY A 61 -7.55 2.84 1.37
CA GLY A 61 -6.25 2.29 1.72
C GLY A 61 -5.26 3.38 2.09
N LEU A 62 -4.06 3.31 1.51
CA LEU A 62 -3.01 4.27 1.85
C LEU A 62 -3.27 5.64 1.26
N SER A 63 -4.01 5.76 0.14
CA SER A 63 -4.36 7.06 -0.43
C SER A 63 -5.12 7.95 0.57
N SER A 64 -5.93 7.34 1.44
CA SER A 64 -6.63 8.06 2.51
C SER A 64 -5.97 7.86 3.87
N GLY A 65 -4.92 7.06 3.94
CA GLY A 65 -4.25 6.66 5.17
C GLY A 65 -2.92 7.35 5.44
N GLY A 66 -2.71 8.53 4.86
CA GLY A 66 -1.54 9.33 5.18
C GLY A 66 -0.60 9.61 4.01
N LEU A 67 -0.69 8.85 2.93
CA LEU A 67 0.13 9.09 1.72
C LEU A 67 -0.49 10.25 0.93
N GLY A 68 -0.29 11.45 1.44
CA GLY A 68 -0.87 12.66 0.84
C GLY A 68 0.00 13.30 -0.23
N PHE A 69 1.26 12.90 -0.34
CA PHE A 69 2.19 13.39 -1.36
C PHE A 69 2.43 12.24 -2.34
N THR A 70 1.73 12.28 -3.48
CA THR A 70 1.62 11.12 -4.37
C THR A 70 2.90 10.87 -5.17
N ASP A 71 3.36 9.64 -5.13
CA ASP A 71 4.48 9.17 -5.96
C ASP A 71 3.96 8.86 -7.37
N THR A 72 4.09 9.82 -8.26
CA THR A 72 3.43 9.76 -9.58
C THR A 72 4.29 9.21 -10.70
N GLY A 73 5.58 9.50 -10.69
CA GLY A 73 6.37 9.35 -11.92
C GLY A 73 5.84 10.30 -12.99
N ASN A 74 5.68 9.80 -14.20
CA ASN A 74 5.15 10.59 -15.31
C ASN A 74 3.62 10.62 -15.26
N LYS A 75 3.07 11.76 -14.87
CA LYS A 75 1.62 11.94 -14.70
C LYS A 75 0.82 11.69 -15.98
N ALA A 76 1.43 11.85 -17.15
CA ALA A 76 0.74 11.69 -18.43
C ALA A 76 0.28 10.25 -18.68
N VAL A 77 0.88 9.27 -18.00
CA VAL A 77 0.46 7.87 -18.16
C VAL A 77 -0.58 7.42 -17.12
N ILE A 78 -0.96 8.31 -16.22
CA ILE A 78 -2.03 8.04 -15.24
C ILE A 78 -3.35 8.47 -15.88
N GLY A 79 -4.12 7.50 -16.39
CA GLY A 79 -5.37 7.75 -17.09
C GLY A 79 -6.59 7.17 -16.38
N GLY A 80 -7.70 7.12 -17.09
CA GLY A 80 -8.92 6.48 -16.63
C GLY A 80 -9.43 6.99 -15.31
N LEU A 81 -9.95 6.06 -14.50
CA LEU A 81 -10.52 6.39 -13.19
C LEU A 81 -9.45 6.83 -12.19
N SER A 82 -8.20 6.39 -12.35
CA SER A 82 -7.12 6.90 -11.50
C SER A 82 -6.97 8.42 -11.68
N ARG A 83 -6.94 8.88 -12.93
CA ARG A 83 -6.89 10.33 -13.20
C ARG A 83 -8.14 11.04 -12.69
N ASP A 84 -9.31 10.42 -12.83
CA ASP A 84 -10.57 10.99 -12.32
C ASP A 84 -10.51 11.22 -10.81
N PHE A 85 -9.88 10.28 -10.07
CA PHE A 85 -9.69 10.46 -8.62
C PHE A 85 -8.92 11.76 -8.34
N TYR A 86 -7.79 11.97 -9.01
CA TYR A 86 -6.98 13.18 -8.78
C TYR A 86 -7.67 14.45 -9.31
N HIS A 87 -8.53 14.31 -10.31
CA HIS A 87 -9.39 15.41 -10.76
C HIS A 87 -10.40 15.79 -9.67
N ARG A 88 -11.01 14.80 -9.01
CA ARG A 88 -11.96 15.07 -7.92
C ARG A 88 -11.27 15.71 -6.72
N VAL A 89 -10.03 15.32 -6.44
CA VAL A 89 -9.21 15.99 -5.42
C VAL A 89 -8.98 17.46 -5.82
N TRP A 90 -8.63 17.71 -7.09
CA TRP A 90 -8.44 19.05 -7.62
C TRP A 90 -9.71 19.90 -7.42
N LYS A 91 -10.87 19.34 -7.73
CA LYS A 91 -12.15 20.06 -7.54
C LYS A 91 -12.34 20.55 -6.11
N HIS A 92 -11.94 19.74 -5.14
CA HIS A 92 -12.03 20.16 -3.74
C HIS A 92 -11.14 21.37 -3.46
N TYR A 93 -9.89 21.33 -3.94
CA TYR A 93 -8.91 22.39 -3.65
C TYR A 93 -8.99 23.58 -4.60
N ASP A 94 -9.79 23.51 -5.65
CA ASP A 94 -9.98 24.62 -6.58
C ASP A 94 -10.91 25.71 -5.99
N THR A 95 -11.27 25.61 -4.73
CA THR A 95 -12.10 26.59 -4.05
C THR A 95 -11.28 27.30 -2.97
N ALA A 96 -11.56 28.61 -2.79
CA ALA A 96 -10.86 29.41 -1.78
C ALA A 96 -11.11 28.87 -0.36
N ALA A 97 -12.27 28.31 -0.14
CA ALA A 97 -12.65 27.79 1.17
C ALA A 97 -11.85 26.53 1.57
N ALA A 98 -11.31 25.85 0.60
CA ALA A 98 -10.54 24.63 0.89
C ALA A 98 -9.19 24.92 1.54
N TRP A 99 -8.67 26.17 1.36
CA TRP A 99 -7.36 26.60 1.90
C TRP A 99 -7.56 27.43 3.15
N UNK A 100 -8.37 27.07 3.81
CA UNK A 100 -8.77 27.72 5.04
C UNK A 100 -7.60 28.34 5.80
N UNK A 101 -7.48 29.29 6.02
CA UNK A 101 -6.49 29.83 6.77
C UNK A 101 -5.12 29.68 6.24
N UNK A 102 -5.18 29.35 5.32
CA UNK A 102 -3.92 29.02 4.81
C UNK A 102 -3.28 30.09 3.97
N UNK A 103 -3.67 30.95 4.17
CA UNK A 103 -3.21 32.10 3.47
C UNK A 103 -1.75 32.38 3.67
N UNK A 104 -1.35 32.07 4.61
CA UNK A 104 0.01 32.32 4.90
C UNK A 104 0.96 31.26 4.40
N UNK A 105 0.51 30.32 4.40
CA UNK A 105 1.29 29.24 3.96
C UNK A 105 1.25 29.05 2.45
N UNK A 106 0.62 29.69 2.05
CA UNK A 106 0.53 29.70 0.63
C UNK A 106 1.83 29.93 -0.10
N UNK A 107 2.56 30.56 0.40
CA UNK A 107 3.84 30.78 -0.18
C UNK A 107 4.71 29.53 -0.23
N UNK A 108 4.71 28.91 0.67
CA UNK A 108 5.46 27.70 0.75
C UNK A 108 4.73 26.52 0.11
N UNK A 109 3.63 26.62 0.31
CA UNK A 109 2.76 25.67 -0.22
C UNK A 109 2.43 25.93 -1.68
N UNK A 110 2.52 27.00 -1.82
CA UNK A 110 2.28 27.41 -3.19
C UNK A 110 3.40 27.02 -4.13
N UNK A 111 4.36 27.01 -3.65
CA UNK A 111 5.46 26.54 -4.39
C UNK A 111 5.42 25.01 -4.57
N UNK A 112 5.01 24.48 -3.71
CA UNK A 112 4.77 23.05 -3.76
C UNK A 112 3.43 22.76 -4.40
N UNK A 113 2.71 23.61 -4.21
CA UNK A 113 1.43 23.52 -4.73
C UNK A 113 1.37 23.78 -6.21
N UNK A 114 2.11 24.43 -6.51
CA UNK A 114 2.15 24.63 -7.92
C UNK A 114 2.67 23.44 -8.70
N UNK A 115 3.25 22.80 -8.12
CA UNK A 115 3.68 21.55 -8.59
C UNK A 115 2.70 20.49 -8.33
N ALA A 116 1.99 20.68 -7.51
CA ALA A 116 0.96 19.75 -7.05
C ALA A 116 -0.36 19.91 -7.79
N ILE A 117 -0.72 21.13 -8.06
CA ILE A 117 -1.94 21.46 -8.79
C ILE A 117 -1.57 21.62 -10.24
N ASP A 118 -2.16 20.77 -11.07
CA ASP A 118 -2.06 20.92 -12.53
C ASP A 118 -3.36 21.54 -13.02
N GLY A 119 -3.36 22.87 -13.08
CA GLY A 119 -4.55 23.61 -13.46
C GLY A 119 -4.97 23.36 -14.90
N GLU A 120 -4.02 23.14 -15.79
CA GLU A 120 -4.31 22.82 -17.18
C GLU A 120 -4.94 21.42 -17.31
N GLN A 121 -4.40 20.45 -16.57
CA GLN A 121 -4.94 19.08 -16.56
C GLN A 121 -6.05 18.90 -15.53
N ARG A 122 -6.25 19.91 -14.67
CA ARG A 122 -7.28 19.93 -13.63
C ARG A 122 -7.15 18.71 -12.69
N THR A 123 -5.93 18.49 -12.20
CA THR A 123 -5.60 17.41 -11.26
C THR A 123 -4.78 17.96 -10.10
N MET A 124 -4.86 17.28 -8.95
CA MET A 124 -4.04 17.61 -7.79
C MET A 124 -3.50 16.35 -7.15
N TRP A 125 -2.20 16.33 -6.92
CA TRP A 125 -1.45 15.14 -6.53
C TRP A 125 -0.94 15.20 -5.09
N ILE A 126 -1.24 16.27 -4.37
CA ILE A 126 -0.87 16.49 -2.96
C ILE A 126 -2.14 16.89 -2.22
N PHE A 127 -2.50 16.17 -1.15
CA PHE A 127 -3.81 16.36 -0.52
C PHE A 127 -3.82 15.83 0.91
N GLU A 128 -4.85 16.25 1.65
CA GLU A 128 -5.09 15.83 3.03
C GLU A 128 -5.78 14.46 3.05
N PRO A 129 -5.49 13.62 4.06
CA PRO A 129 -6.10 12.28 4.13
C PRO A 129 -7.63 12.29 4.10
N HIS A 130 -8.28 13.18 4.85
CA HIS A 130 -9.76 13.21 4.89
C HIS A 130 -10.36 13.60 3.53
N VAL A 131 -9.65 14.39 2.73
CA VAL A 131 -10.12 14.77 1.40
C VAL A 131 -10.11 13.54 0.48
N ALA A 132 -9.06 12.77 0.51
CA ALA A 132 -8.99 11.52 -0.26
C ALA A 132 -10.11 10.56 0.15
N GLU A 133 -10.29 10.38 1.46
CA GLU A 133 -11.34 9.48 1.96
C GLU A 133 -12.71 9.92 1.47
N ARG A 134 -12.98 11.24 1.53
CA ARG A 134 -14.26 11.77 1.05
C ARG A 134 -14.48 11.47 -0.42
N VAL A 135 -13.44 11.58 -1.25
CA VAL A 135 -13.58 11.28 -2.69
C VAL A 135 -13.98 9.80 -2.88
N PHE A 136 -13.35 8.88 -2.13
CA PHE A 136 -13.73 7.47 -2.22
C PHE A 136 -15.18 7.24 -1.75
N GLU A 137 -15.60 7.90 -0.67
CA GLU A 137 -16.98 7.80 -0.19
C GLU A 137 -17.97 8.40 -1.21
N ASP A 138 -17.58 9.47 -1.89
CA ASP A 138 -18.40 10.07 -2.95
C ASP A 138 -18.62 9.09 -4.10
N TYR A 139 -17.58 8.36 -4.51
CA TYR A 139 -17.75 7.28 -5.52
C TYR A 139 -18.77 6.25 -5.06
N ILE A 140 -18.67 5.81 -3.80
CA ILE A 140 -19.57 4.80 -3.24
C ILE A 140 -21.03 5.29 -3.33
N ARG A 141 -21.28 6.55 -2.95
CA ARG A 141 -22.63 7.12 -3.00
C ARG A 141 -23.11 7.29 -4.43
N GLU A 142 -22.28 7.86 -5.29
CA GLU A 142 -22.62 8.16 -6.68
C GLU A 142 -23.01 6.89 -7.45
N PHE A 143 -22.24 5.84 -7.29
CA PHE A 143 -22.45 4.59 -8.02
C PHE A 143 -23.29 3.58 -7.24
N LYS A 144 -23.75 3.95 -6.02
CA LYS A 144 -24.62 3.11 -5.17
C LYS A 144 -24.01 1.73 -4.96
N ILE A 145 -22.75 1.71 -4.51
CA ILE A 145 -22.00 0.48 -4.31
C ILE A 145 -22.23 -0.03 -2.87
N PRO A 146 -22.77 -1.24 -2.69
CA PRO A 146 -22.82 -1.83 -1.35
C PRO A 146 -21.42 -2.08 -0.81
N VAL A 147 -21.18 -1.69 0.45
CA VAL A 147 -19.91 -1.92 1.14
C VAL A 147 -20.20 -2.59 2.47
N ARG A 148 -19.48 -3.66 2.75
CA ARG A 148 -19.51 -4.34 4.05
C ARG A 148 -18.14 -4.17 4.71
N ARG A 149 -18.09 -3.30 5.70
CA ARG A 149 -16.85 -2.94 6.41
C ARG A 149 -16.66 -3.81 7.64
N ASN A 150 -15.43 -3.89 8.14
CA ASN A 150 -15.08 -4.71 9.31
C ASN A 150 -15.43 -6.18 9.08
N GLU A 151 -15.33 -6.63 7.84
CA GLU A 151 -15.61 -7.99 7.43
C GLU A 151 -14.31 -8.67 6.99
N TRP A 152 -13.80 -9.52 7.86
CA TRP A 152 -12.51 -10.18 7.70
C TRP A 152 -12.72 -11.57 7.11
N LEU A 153 -12.09 -11.87 6.00
CA LEU A 153 -12.16 -13.20 5.38
C LEU A 153 -11.78 -14.29 6.38
N ASP A 154 -12.57 -15.35 6.47
CA ASP A 154 -12.15 -16.57 7.16
C ASP A 154 -11.13 -17.25 6.25
N ARG A 155 -9.84 -17.02 6.53
CA ARG A 155 -8.75 -17.49 5.67
C ARG A 155 -8.63 -19.00 5.64
N ALA A 156 -9.10 -19.68 6.68
CA ALA A 156 -8.97 -21.13 6.78
C ALA A 156 -10.08 -21.88 6.05
N LYS A 157 -11.31 -21.36 6.10
CA LYS A 157 -12.50 -22.09 5.65
C LYS A 157 -13.43 -21.25 4.78
N GLY A 158 -13.15 -19.96 4.61
CA GLY A 158 -14.11 -19.02 4.03
C GLY A 158 -14.20 -19.02 2.52
N VAL A 159 -13.24 -19.60 1.80
CA VAL A 159 -13.29 -19.60 0.34
C VAL A 159 -13.86 -20.94 -0.14
N LYS A 160 -15.04 -20.87 -0.76
CA LYS A 160 -15.67 -22.04 -1.36
C LYS A 160 -15.44 -22.01 -2.87
N LYS A 161 -15.02 -23.15 -3.42
CA LYS A 161 -14.74 -23.28 -4.85
C LYS A 161 -15.56 -24.44 -5.45
N ASP A 162 -15.84 -24.29 -6.73
CA ASP A 162 -16.32 -25.35 -7.60
C ASP A 162 -15.28 -25.49 -8.73
N GLY A 163 -14.49 -26.57 -8.67
CA GLY A 163 -13.34 -26.69 -9.55
C GLY A 163 -12.35 -25.56 -9.31
N ALA A 164 -11.99 -24.87 -10.38
CA ALA A 164 -11.08 -23.74 -10.32
C ALA A 164 -11.78 -22.38 -10.08
N CYS A 165 -13.10 -22.39 -9.92
CA CYS A 165 -13.84 -21.13 -9.74
C CYS A 165 -14.23 -20.94 -8.28
N ILE A 166 -13.99 -19.74 -7.75
CA ILE A 166 -14.51 -19.34 -6.44
C ILE A 166 -16.03 -19.12 -6.61
N VAL A 167 -16.83 -19.68 -5.70
CA VAL A 167 -18.28 -19.44 -5.73
C VAL A 167 -18.72 -18.52 -4.61
N SER A 168 -18.00 -18.48 -3.48
CA SER A 168 -18.35 -17.56 -2.40
C SER A 168 -17.16 -17.35 -1.46
N ILE A 169 -17.23 -16.24 -0.72
CA ILE A 169 -16.34 -15.99 0.41
C ILE A 169 -17.17 -15.81 1.68
N THR A 170 -16.69 -16.33 2.79
CA THR A 170 -17.31 -16.22 4.12
C THR A 170 -16.35 -15.52 5.06
N THR A 171 -16.86 -14.60 5.84
CA THR A 171 -16.07 -13.82 6.78
C THR A 171 -16.09 -14.46 8.18
N LEU A 172 -15.21 -13.98 9.05
CA LEU A 172 -15.19 -14.40 10.47
C LEU A 172 -16.50 -14.09 11.16
N GLY A 173 -17.23 -13.09 10.68
CA GLY A 173 -18.58 -12.75 11.15
C GLY A 173 -19.66 -13.70 10.63
N ARG A 174 -19.27 -14.78 9.94
CA ARG A 174 -20.17 -15.81 9.39
C ARG A 174 -21.12 -15.28 8.31
N LYS A 175 -20.73 -14.22 7.62
CA LYS A 175 -21.50 -13.70 6.49
C LYS A 175 -20.86 -14.24 5.20
N THR A 176 -21.70 -14.68 4.28
CA THR A 176 -21.29 -15.28 3.01
C THR A 176 -21.71 -14.40 1.85
N TYR A 177 -20.79 -14.19 0.93
CA TYR A 177 -20.98 -13.36 -0.26
C TYR A 177 -20.67 -14.23 -1.49
N ALA A 178 -21.73 -14.52 -2.26
CA ALA A 178 -21.61 -15.32 -3.47
C ALA A 178 -21.39 -14.40 -4.67
N GLY A 179 -20.60 -14.85 -5.62
CA GLY A 179 -20.33 -14.07 -6.82
C GLY A 179 -19.84 -14.91 -7.98
N LYS A 180 -19.92 -14.31 -9.16
CA LYS A 180 -19.46 -14.96 -10.39
C LYS A 180 -17.98 -14.67 -10.65
N MET A 181 -17.53 -13.45 -10.32
CA MET A 181 -16.15 -13.00 -10.45
C MET A 181 -15.69 -12.41 -9.12
N PHE A 182 -14.39 -12.49 -8.86
CA PHE A 182 -13.78 -12.02 -7.61
C PHE A 182 -12.53 -11.19 -7.91
N ILE A 183 -12.34 -10.14 -7.11
CA ILE A 183 -11.10 -9.35 -7.12
C ILE A 183 -10.55 -9.30 -5.70
N ASP A 184 -9.27 -9.64 -5.53
CA ASP A 184 -8.55 -9.39 -4.28
C ASP A 184 -7.83 -8.06 -4.42
N ALA A 185 -8.34 -7.04 -3.75
CA ALA A 185 -7.76 -5.69 -3.78
C ALA A 185 -7.05 -5.33 -2.46
N THR A 186 -6.71 -6.33 -1.66
CA THR A 186 -6.00 -6.10 -0.39
C THR A 186 -4.50 -5.97 -0.61
N TYR A 187 -3.83 -5.32 0.33
CA TYR A 187 -2.36 -5.22 0.32
C TYR A 187 -1.69 -6.54 0.72
N GLU A 188 -2.44 -7.44 1.35
CA GLU A 188 -1.90 -8.71 1.87
C GLU A 188 -2.14 -9.90 0.95
N GLY A 189 -3.16 -9.83 0.09
CA GLY A 189 -3.48 -10.94 -0.80
C GLY A 189 -4.13 -12.13 -0.10
N ASP A 190 -4.94 -11.90 0.92
CA ASP A 190 -5.51 -12.99 1.72
C ASP A 190 -6.52 -13.83 0.93
N LEU A 191 -7.34 -13.21 0.08
CA LEU A 191 -8.27 -13.97 -0.76
C LEU A 191 -7.49 -14.80 -1.79
N MET A 192 -6.51 -14.19 -2.43
CA MET A 192 -5.65 -14.87 -3.40
C MET A 192 -5.04 -16.14 -2.78
N ALA A 193 -4.43 -16.01 -1.60
CA ALA A 193 -3.80 -17.13 -0.91
C ALA A 193 -4.81 -18.20 -0.50
N ALA A 194 -5.95 -17.79 0.07
CA ALA A 194 -6.99 -18.70 0.53
C ALA A 194 -7.66 -19.44 -0.64
N ALA A 195 -7.64 -18.85 -1.84
CA ALA A 195 -8.17 -19.48 -3.05
C ALA A 195 -7.19 -20.50 -3.66
N GLY A 196 -5.99 -20.65 -3.10
CA GLY A 196 -5.00 -21.62 -3.58
C GLY A 196 -4.13 -21.13 -4.71
N VAL A 197 -4.02 -19.82 -4.89
CA VAL A 197 -3.18 -19.23 -5.93
C VAL A 197 -1.73 -19.15 -5.41
N ASN A 198 -0.78 -19.49 -6.24
CA ASN A 198 0.65 -19.46 -5.88
C ASN A 198 1.13 -18.01 -5.73
N TYR A 199 1.97 -17.80 -4.74
CA TYR A 199 2.55 -16.48 -4.46
C TYR A 199 3.94 -16.65 -3.86
N HIS A 200 4.66 -15.53 -3.80
CA HIS A 200 6.00 -15.46 -3.18
C HIS A 200 5.99 -14.39 -2.10
N VAL A 201 6.74 -14.61 -1.03
CA VAL A 201 7.01 -13.63 0.03
C VAL A 201 8.52 -13.45 0.13
N GLY A 202 8.97 -12.20 0.18
CA GLY A 202 10.39 -11.90 0.30
C GLY A 202 11.07 -11.72 -1.05
N ARG A 203 12.40 -11.70 -1.03
CA ARG A 203 13.19 -11.39 -2.22
C ARG A 203 13.60 -12.67 -2.95
N GLU A 204 13.41 -12.69 -4.25
CA GLU A 204 13.96 -13.75 -5.09
C GLU A 204 15.47 -13.53 -5.26
N ALA A 205 16.23 -14.60 -5.46
CA ALA A 205 17.62 -14.48 -5.86
C ALA A 205 17.70 -13.83 -7.25
N GLN A 206 18.82 -13.15 -7.52
CA GLN A 206 19.06 -12.53 -8.84
C GLN A 206 18.87 -13.52 -9.98
N SER A 207 19.27 -14.77 -9.77
CA SER A 207 19.22 -15.80 -10.82
C SER A 207 17.81 -16.23 -11.21
N VAL A 208 16.82 -16.02 -10.36
CA VAL A 208 15.46 -16.52 -10.63
C VAL A 208 14.86 -15.89 -11.87
N TYR A 209 15.02 -14.56 -12.01
CA TYR A 209 14.50 -13.82 -13.17
C TYR A 209 15.58 -13.08 -13.95
N GLY A 210 16.85 -13.31 -13.63
CA GLY A 210 17.95 -12.61 -14.29
C GLY A 210 17.94 -11.11 -14.01
N GLU A 211 17.75 -10.74 -12.75
CA GLU A 211 17.64 -9.35 -12.32
C GLU A 211 18.93 -8.89 -11.63
N GLN A 212 19.30 -7.64 -11.84
CA GLN A 212 20.49 -7.05 -11.22
C GLN A 212 20.26 -6.64 -9.77
N TRP A 213 19.06 -6.14 -9.46
CA TRP A 213 18.82 -5.43 -8.21
C TRP A 213 18.00 -6.25 -7.19
N ASN A 214 17.62 -7.48 -7.52
CA ASN A 214 16.87 -8.33 -6.59
C ASN A 214 17.82 -9.07 -5.63
N GLY A 215 17.23 -9.66 -4.59
CA GLY A 215 17.99 -10.37 -3.56
C GLY A 215 18.73 -9.43 -2.62
N VAL A 216 19.62 -9.99 -1.83
CA VAL A 216 20.45 -9.24 -0.87
C VAL A 216 21.39 -8.33 -1.63
N GLN A 217 21.47 -7.05 -1.22
CA GLN A 217 22.22 -6.00 -1.93
C GLN A 217 23.17 -5.26 -0.98
N THR A 218 23.95 -6.02 -0.20
CA THR A 218 24.94 -5.40 0.71
C THR A 218 25.90 -4.51 -0.08
N GLY A 219 26.15 -3.32 0.46
CA GLY A 219 27.05 -2.35 -0.17
C GLY A 219 26.41 -1.45 -1.20
N VAL A 220 25.14 -1.68 -1.55
CA VAL A 220 24.39 -0.78 -2.45
C VAL A 220 23.78 0.34 -1.61
N LEU A 221 24.15 1.59 -1.92
CA LEU A 221 23.79 2.78 -1.14
C LEU A 221 23.21 3.83 -2.08
N HIS A 222 21.96 3.62 -2.53
CA HIS A 222 21.36 4.45 -3.56
C HIS A 222 20.77 5.77 -3.05
N HIS A 223 19.96 5.70 -1.97
CA HIS A 223 19.39 6.92 -1.36
C HIS A 223 20.23 7.32 -0.16
N ARG A 224 19.74 8.29 0.61
CA ARG A 224 20.45 8.77 1.80
C ARG A 224 19.98 8.06 3.09
N HIS A 225 19.42 6.86 2.96
CA HIS A 225 18.84 6.11 4.07
C HIS A 225 19.80 5.04 4.60
N HIS A 226 21.10 5.41 4.70
CA HIS A 226 22.16 4.48 5.11
C HIS A 226 23.21 5.20 5.96
N PHE A 227 24.02 4.42 6.67
CA PHE A 227 25.02 4.96 7.60
C PHE A 227 26.23 5.55 6.87
N GLY A 228 26.36 5.32 5.58
CA GLY A 228 27.42 5.93 4.79
C GLY A 228 27.28 7.45 4.61
N VAL A 229 26.16 8.05 4.98
CA VAL A 229 25.99 9.52 4.94
C VAL A 229 26.65 10.20 6.13
N LEU A 230 27.03 9.43 7.16
CA LEU A 230 27.63 9.97 8.39
C LEU A 230 29.13 10.19 8.19
N LYS A 231 29.70 11.04 9.05
CA LYS A 231 31.13 11.37 9.01
C LYS A 231 31.99 10.21 9.49
N THR A 232 31.48 9.45 10.48
CA THR A 232 32.21 8.33 11.08
C THR A 232 31.35 7.09 11.13
N PRO A 233 31.97 5.89 11.04
CA PRO A 233 31.21 4.65 11.24
C PRO A 233 30.63 4.59 12.67
N ILE A 234 29.45 3.97 12.78
CA ILE A 234 28.76 3.85 14.07
C ILE A 234 28.85 2.42 14.58
N SER A 235 29.23 2.27 15.86
CA SER A 235 29.26 0.96 16.51
C SER A 235 27.84 0.43 16.72
N PRO A 236 27.62 -0.87 16.45
CA PRO A 236 26.33 -1.51 16.70
C PRO A 236 26.16 -2.00 18.15
N TYR A 237 27.18 -1.85 18.99
CA TYR A 237 27.22 -2.49 20.32
C TYR A 237 26.81 -1.52 21.40
N VAL A 238 26.27 -2.07 22.51
CA VAL A 238 25.83 -1.29 23.67
C VAL A 238 26.96 -0.43 24.19
N VAL A 239 28.15 -1.03 24.40
CA VAL A 239 29.39 -0.29 24.66
C VAL A 239 30.13 -0.18 23.33
N PRO A 240 30.32 1.03 22.80
CA PRO A 240 30.93 1.17 21.47
C PRO A 240 32.26 0.41 21.36
N GLY A 241 32.34 -0.39 20.29
CA GLY A 241 33.55 -1.16 19.99
C GLY A 241 33.69 -2.48 20.75
N ASP A 242 32.76 -2.80 21.66
CA ASP A 242 32.81 -4.03 22.45
C ASP A 242 31.69 -5.00 22.08
N PRO A 243 31.95 -6.01 21.22
CA PRO A 243 30.94 -7.00 20.87
C PRO A 243 30.35 -7.78 22.05
N LYS A 244 31.15 -7.94 23.15
CA LYS A 244 30.70 -8.67 24.33
C LYS A 244 29.60 -7.93 25.09
N SER A 245 29.46 -6.63 24.88
CA SER A 245 28.43 -5.82 25.54
C SER A 245 27.01 -6.05 24.97
N GLY A 246 26.91 -6.75 23.85
CA GLY A 246 25.64 -7.00 23.20
C GLY A 246 25.31 -5.96 22.11
N VAL A 247 24.33 -6.29 21.31
CA VAL A 247 23.92 -5.48 20.14
C VAL A 247 22.84 -4.49 20.58
N LEU A 248 22.92 -3.27 20.09
CA LEU A 248 21.91 -2.23 20.33
C LEU A 248 20.54 -2.68 19.81
N PRO A 249 19.46 -2.24 20.46
CA PRO A 249 18.14 -2.40 19.87
C PRO A 249 18.09 -1.85 18.44
N ARG A 250 17.29 -2.50 17.59
CA ARG A 250 17.06 -2.12 16.17
C ARG A 250 18.24 -2.45 15.26
N VAL A 251 19.24 -3.18 15.74
CA VAL A 251 20.31 -3.75 14.91
C VAL A 251 20.19 -5.27 14.97
N SER A 252 20.24 -5.92 13.81
CA SER A 252 20.21 -7.38 13.76
C SER A 252 21.61 -7.96 13.97
N ALA A 253 21.70 -8.98 14.84
CA ALA A 253 22.93 -9.75 14.99
C ALA A 253 23.07 -10.85 13.93
N GLU A 254 22.01 -11.11 13.16
CA GLU A 254 22.04 -12.14 12.12
C GLU A 254 22.84 -11.68 10.91
N PRO A 255 23.55 -12.60 10.23
CA PRO A 255 24.23 -12.27 8.98
C PRO A 255 23.25 -11.77 7.93
N PRO A 256 23.66 -10.85 7.06
CA PRO A 256 22.74 -10.30 6.06
C PRO A 256 22.38 -11.27 4.93
N GLY A 257 23.18 -12.30 4.71
CA GLY A 257 23.05 -13.20 3.56
C GLY A 257 24.07 -12.87 2.48
N GLU A 258 24.23 -13.78 1.53
CA GLU A 258 25.15 -13.63 0.41
C GLU A 258 24.58 -12.62 -0.60
N PHE A 259 25.43 -11.77 -1.16
CA PHE A 259 25.02 -10.81 -2.20
C PHE A 259 24.27 -11.54 -3.33
N GLY A 260 23.10 -11.06 -3.69
CA GLY A 260 22.30 -11.60 -4.77
C GLY A 260 21.46 -12.82 -4.39
N ALA A 261 21.59 -13.34 -3.18
CA ALA A 261 20.77 -14.47 -2.72
C ALA A 261 19.37 -14.00 -2.37
N GLY A 262 18.39 -14.88 -2.55
CA GLY A 262 17.02 -14.61 -2.09
C GLY A 262 16.87 -14.84 -0.59
N ASP A 263 15.82 -14.25 -0.03
CA ASP A 263 15.44 -14.48 1.36
C ASP A 263 13.95 -14.23 1.55
N ASN A 264 13.44 -14.49 2.74
CA ASN A 264 12.03 -14.27 3.05
C ASN A 264 11.78 -12.92 3.73
N ARG A 265 12.74 -12.01 3.66
CA ARG A 265 12.62 -10.68 4.27
C ARG A 265 11.86 -9.75 3.35
N VAL A 266 11.11 -8.82 3.94
CA VAL A 266 10.37 -7.80 3.18
C VAL A 266 10.83 -6.41 3.61
N GLN A 267 10.71 -5.46 2.69
CA GLN A 267 11.09 -4.07 2.94
C GLN A 267 10.25 -3.47 4.08
N ALA A 268 10.84 -2.53 4.81
CA ALA A 268 10.26 -1.99 6.03
C ALA A 268 8.90 -1.35 5.81
N TYR A 269 8.05 -1.44 6.84
CA TYR A 269 6.77 -0.72 6.90
C TYR A 269 6.90 0.50 7.80
N CYS A 270 5.97 1.42 7.63
CA CYS A 270 5.74 2.53 8.56
C CYS A 270 4.31 3.02 8.40
N PHE A 271 3.81 3.76 9.39
CA PHE A 271 2.65 4.63 9.17
C PHE A 271 3.16 5.91 8.52
N ARG A 272 2.50 6.36 7.46
CA ARG A 272 2.76 7.68 6.88
C ARG A 272 2.05 8.68 7.80
N MET A 273 2.84 9.44 8.55
CA MET A 273 2.30 10.30 9.59
C MET A 273 1.86 11.64 8.99
N CYS A 274 0.60 11.98 9.21
CA CYS A 274 0.12 13.33 8.96
C CYS A 274 0.36 14.14 10.23
N LEU A 275 1.24 15.10 10.16
CA LEU A 275 1.56 15.99 11.29
C LEU A 275 1.14 17.42 10.95
N THR A 276 0.98 18.27 11.97
CA THR A 276 0.65 19.67 11.75
C THR A 276 1.47 20.59 12.66
N ASP A 277 1.83 21.76 12.14
CA ASP A 277 2.45 22.81 12.93
C ASP A 277 1.48 23.96 13.26
N ASP A 278 0.20 23.83 12.90
CA ASP A 278 -0.83 24.82 13.28
C ASP A 278 -1.19 24.62 14.77
N PRO A 279 -0.89 25.59 15.64
CA PRO A 279 -1.16 25.44 17.08
C PRO A 279 -2.65 25.20 17.39
N ARG A 280 -3.56 25.66 16.54
CA ARG A 280 -5.01 25.51 16.76
C ARG A 280 -5.46 24.08 16.45
N ASN A 281 -4.76 23.40 15.54
CA ASN A 281 -5.10 22.07 15.07
C ASN A 281 -4.27 20.97 15.72
N ARG A 282 -3.28 21.35 16.53
CA ARG A 282 -2.23 20.44 17.00
C ARG A 282 -2.61 19.74 18.30
N ILE A 283 -2.39 18.40 18.33
CA ILE A 283 -2.40 17.58 19.53
C ILE A 283 -0.94 17.28 19.85
N PRO A 284 -0.44 17.63 21.05
CA PRO A 284 0.94 17.28 21.41
C PRO A 284 1.17 15.77 21.32
N PHE A 285 2.37 15.37 20.91
CA PHE A 285 2.67 13.95 20.76
C PHE A 285 2.47 13.22 22.09
N PRO A 286 1.64 12.17 22.13
CA PRO A 286 1.47 11.40 23.35
C PRO A 286 2.65 10.44 23.56
N LYS A 287 2.97 10.17 24.83
CA LYS A 287 3.92 9.13 25.17
C LYS A 287 3.23 7.77 24.99
N PRO A 288 3.69 6.92 24.09
CA PRO A 288 2.98 5.67 23.88
C PRO A 288 3.17 4.70 25.04
N LYS A 289 2.14 3.89 25.29
CA LYS A 289 2.27 2.78 26.26
C LYS A 289 3.35 1.83 25.73
N GLY A 290 4.25 1.44 26.62
CA GLY A 290 5.38 0.58 26.23
C GLY A 290 6.59 1.34 25.70
N TYR A 291 6.58 2.67 25.81
CA TYR A 291 7.73 3.48 25.40
C TYR A 291 8.99 3.05 26.14
N ASP A 292 10.08 2.90 25.39
CA ASP A 292 11.40 2.55 25.93
C ASP A 292 12.47 3.37 25.19
N ALA A 293 13.09 4.31 25.92
CA ALA A 293 14.09 5.20 25.33
C ALA A 293 15.28 4.46 24.74
N LYS A 294 15.58 3.25 25.24
CA LYS A 294 16.70 2.44 24.73
C LYS A 294 16.54 2.07 23.26
N GLN A 295 15.30 2.03 22.77
CA GLN A 295 15.04 1.71 21.37
C GLN A 295 15.64 2.75 20.40
N TYR A 296 16.00 3.94 20.92
CA TYR A 296 16.47 5.07 20.11
C TYR A 296 17.94 5.43 20.38
N GLU A 297 18.68 4.55 21.08
CA GLU A 297 20.12 4.79 21.37
C GLU A 297 20.94 4.95 20.09
N LEU A 298 20.61 4.14 19.06
CA LEU A 298 21.29 4.25 17.77
C LEU A 298 21.05 5.63 17.14
N LEU A 299 19.83 6.17 17.27
CA LEU A 299 19.52 7.51 16.77
C LEU A 299 20.36 8.58 17.48
N LEU A 300 20.60 8.44 18.78
CA LEU A 300 21.47 9.36 19.51
C LEU A 300 22.89 9.35 18.92
N ARG A 301 23.39 8.17 18.54
CA ARG A 301 24.72 8.09 17.91
C ARG A 301 24.75 8.77 16.55
N VAL A 302 23.62 8.70 15.82
CA VAL A 302 23.47 9.41 14.53
C VAL A 302 23.51 10.92 14.77
N PHE A 303 22.77 11.42 15.76
CA PHE A 303 22.79 12.85 16.10
C PHE A 303 24.19 13.29 16.60
N ALA A 304 24.86 12.46 17.37
CA ALA A 304 26.20 12.77 17.89
C ALA A 304 27.22 12.94 16.77
N ASP A 305 27.03 12.27 15.64
CA ASP A 305 27.88 12.42 14.46
C ASP A 305 27.64 13.76 13.74
N GLY A 306 26.60 14.49 14.13
CA GLY A 306 26.27 15.79 13.54
C GLY A 306 25.14 15.77 12.50
N TRP A 307 24.51 14.60 12.24
CA TRP A 307 23.43 14.49 11.27
C TRP A 307 22.21 15.30 11.75
N ARG A 308 21.63 16.10 10.82
CA ARG A 308 20.54 17.03 11.16
C ARG A 308 19.41 17.02 10.11
N GLU A 309 19.21 15.91 9.40
CA GLU A 309 18.23 15.84 8.30
C GLU A 309 16.87 15.28 8.75
N THR A 310 16.54 15.33 10.04
CA THR A 310 15.31 14.76 10.61
C THR A 310 14.06 15.20 9.86
N PHE A 311 14.00 16.47 9.43
CA PHE A 311 12.80 17.09 8.88
C PHE A 311 12.77 17.15 7.36
N GLU A 312 13.77 16.56 6.68
CA GLU A 312 13.90 16.65 5.22
C GLU A 312 12.69 16.05 4.47
N LYS A 313 12.03 15.09 5.06
CA LYS A 313 10.88 14.43 4.43
C LYS A 313 9.58 14.64 5.23
N PHE A 314 9.45 15.79 5.88
CA PHE A 314 8.16 16.30 6.35
C PHE A 314 7.51 17.00 5.14
N ASP A 315 7.09 16.20 4.17
CA ASP A 315 6.61 16.71 2.88
C ASP A 315 5.31 17.49 3.07
N PRO A 316 5.26 18.78 2.68
CA PRO A 316 4.09 19.60 2.96
C PRO A 316 2.88 19.21 2.11
N ILE A 317 1.74 19.12 2.76
CA ILE A 317 0.43 18.98 2.11
C ILE A 317 -0.44 20.16 2.56
N PRO A 318 -1.65 20.35 1.99
CA PRO A 318 -2.42 21.54 2.32
C PRO A 318 -2.76 21.72 3.80
N ASN A 319 -2.94 22.96 4.20
CA ASN A 319 -3.45 23.38 5.51
C ASN A 319 -2.50 23.04 6.66
N HIS A 320 -1.20 23.35 6.48
CA HIS A 320 -0.17 23.23 7.51
C HIS A 320 0.03 21.79 7.99
N LYS A 321 -0.11 20.83 7.09
CA LYS A 321 0.07 19.43 7.40
C LYS A 321 1.20 18.82 6.60
N THR A 322 1.56 17.57 6.95
CA THR A 322 2.60 16.82 6.25
C THR A 322 2.12 15.46 5.84
N ASP A 323 2.76 14.91 4.82
CA ASP A 323 2.95 13.48 4.63
C ASP A 323 4.38 13.20 5.05
N THR A 324 4.57 12.65 6.25
CA THR A 324 5.90 12.46 6.82
C THR A 324 6.46 11.11 6.40
N ASN A 325 7.47 11.16 5.53
CA ASN A 325 8.12 9.98 4.97
C ASN A 325 9.41 9.66 5.75
N ASN A 326 9.97 8.49 5.49
CA ASN A 326 11.25 8.09 6.09
C ASN A 326 12.41 8.90 5.49
N HIS A 327 13.41 9.19 6.31
CA HIS A 327 14.64 9.83 5.84
C HIS A 327 15.79 9.53 6.79
N GLY A 328 16.97 9.27 6.23
CA GLY A 328 18.19 9.10 6.98
C GLY A 328 18.44 7.66 7.45
N PRO A 329 19.57 7.47 8.16
CA PRO A 329 19.97 6.10 8.54
C PRO A 329 19.09 5.46 9.61
N PHE A 330 18.45 6.27 10.47
CA PHE A 330 17.51 5.81 11.49
C PHE A 330 16.25 6.68 11.38
N SER A 331 15.18 6.10 10.88
CA SER A 331 14.00 6.87 10.48
C SER A 331 12.71 6.27 11.02
N THR A 332 11.61 6.68 10.44
CA THR A 332 10.27 6.15 10.75
C THR A 332 10.06 4.74 10.18
N ASP A 333 10.85 4.31 9.21
CA ASP A 333 10.80 2.93 8.74
C ASP A 333 11.25 1.98 9.85
N ASN A 334 10.40 1.01 10.19
CA ASN A 334 10.66 0.08 11.29
C ASN A 334 11.34 -1.18 10.75
N ILE A 335 12.60 -1.04 10.39
CA ILE A 335 13.38 -2.04 9.64
C ILE A 335 13.45 -3.36 10.42
N GLY A 336 13.12 -4.46 9.75
CA GLY A 336 13.28 -5.81 10.28
C GLY A 336 12.17 -6.28 11.21
N ARG A 337 11.07 -5.56 11.32
CA ARG A 337 10.01 -5.87 12.29
C ARG A 337 8.72 -6.39 11.66
N ASN A 338 8.79 -6.83 10.39
CA ASN A 338 7.58 -7.18 9.63
C ASN A 338 7.73 -8.46 8.80
N TYR A 339 8.81 -9.23 8.98
CA TYR A 339 9.10 -10.34 8.06
C TYR A 339 8.01 -11.40 8.04
N ASP A 340 7.34 -11.63 9.17
CA ASP A 340 6.26 -12.62 9.24
C ASP A 340 4.88 -12.03 8.92
N TYR A 341 4.75 -10.72 8.73
CA TYR A 341 3.44 -10.07 8.51
C TYR A 341 2.65 -10.70 7.34
N PRO A 342 3.25 -10.96 6.17
CA PRO A 342 2.45 -11.43 5.03
C PRO A 342 1.68 -12.73 5.31
N ASP A 343 2.28 -13.69 5.99
CA ASP A 343 1.63 -14.98 6.26
C ASP A 343 1.15 -15.13 7.70
N ALA A 344 1.25 -14.07 8.50
CA ALA A 344 0.86 -14.11 9.91
C ALA A 344 -0.67 -14.22 10.08
N SER A 345 -1.08 -14.74 11.23
CA SER A 345 -2.48 -14.69 11.63
C SER A 345 -2.94 -13.23 11.79
N TYR A 346 -4.23 -13.00 11.78
CA TYR A 346 -4.76 -11.64 12.04
C TYR A 346 -4.31 -11.12 13.41
N GLU A 347 -4.26 -12.00 14.41
CA GLU A 347 -3.81 -11.62 15.75
C GLU A 347 -2.33 -11.17 15.72
N ARG A 348 -1.47 -11.96 15.08
CA ARG A 348 -0.05 -11.61 14.96
C ARG A 348 0.14 -10.31 14.17
N ARG A 349 -0.63 -10.12 13.11
CA ARG A 349 -0.57 -8.85 12.35
C ARG A 349 -0.93 -7.66 13.25
N ARG A 350 -1.94 -7.80 14.11
CA ARG A 350 -2.30 -6.73 15.05
C ARG A 350 -1.15 -6.42 16.01
N GLU A 351 -0.43 -7.45 16.47
CA GLU A 351 0.77 -7.25 17.31
C GLU A 351 1.85 -6.46 16.55
N ILE A 352 2.09 -6.81 15.30
CA ILE A 352 3.08 -6.11 14.45
C ILE A 352 2.66 -4.64 14.26
N LEU A 353 1.38 -4.39 14.01
CA LEU A 353 0.85 -3.02 13.88
C LEU A 353 1.07 -2.22 15.16
N ARG A 354 0.77 -2.81 16.34
CA ARG A 354 0.98 -2.13 17.62
C ARG A 354 2.47 -1.83 17.86
N GLU A 355 3.35 -2.74 17.49
CA GLU A 355 4.79 -2.53 17.61
C GLU A 355 5.25 -1.36 16.74
N HIS A 356 4.73 -1.28 15.50
CA HIS A 356 5.05 -0.18 14.59
C HIS A 356 4.52 1.15 15.13
N GLU A 357 3.30 1.16 15.64
CA GLU A 357 2.70 2.37 16.21
C GLU A 357 3.50 2.83 17.43
N THR A 358 3.86 1.92 18.33
CA THR A 358 4.66 2.23 19.52
C THR A 358 6.02 2.77 19.12
N TYR A 359 6.66 2.16 18.13
CA TYR A 359 7.98 2.61 17.65
C TYR A 359 7.90 4.04 17.10
N GLN A 360 6.94 4.32 16.22
CA GLN A 360 6.87 5.65 15.59
C GLN A 360 6.39 6.74 16.55
N LYS A 361 5.40 6.45 17.39
CA LYS A 361 4.97 7.40 18.43
C LYS A 361 6.10 7.62 19.43
N GLY A 362 6.84 6.57 19.75
CA GLY A 362 8.03 6.67 20.62
C GLY A 362 9.14 7.48 19.99
N TRP A 363 9.35 7.36 18.67
CA TRP A 363 10.31 8.16 17.91
C TRP A 363 9.98 9.66 18.02
N LEU A 364 8.70 10.01 17.84
CA LEU A 364 8.25 11.39 17.99
C LEU A 364 8.44 11.88 19.42
N TRP A 365 8.05 11.05 20.40
CA TRP A 365 8.19 11.40 21.83
C TRP A 365 9.65 11.55 22.24
N PHE A 366 10.50 10.62 21.81
CA PHE A 366 11.93 10.62 22.14
C PHE A 366 12.58 11.91 21.62
N ILE A 367 12.39 12.24 20.35
CA ILE A 367 13.01 13.42 19.76
C ILE A 367 12.50 14.70 20.45
N SER A 368 11.23 14.72 20.84
CA SER A 368 10.62 15.89 21.48
C SER A 368 11.05 16.07 22.95
N ASN A 369 11.36 14.97 23.65
CA ASN A 369 11.40 15.00 25.11
C ASN A 369 12.69 14.47 25.76
N ASP A 370 13.48 13.62 25.08
CA ASP A 370 14.68 13.07 25.72
C ASP A 370 15.76 14.16 25.79
N PRO A 371 16.29 14.44 26.99
CA PRO A 371 17.25 15.54 27.15
C PRO A 371 18.59 15.31 26.44
N ARG A 372 18.86 14.09 25.97
CA ARG A 372 20.09 13.77 25.22
C ARG A 372 19.99 14.14 23.75
N VAL A 373 18.78 14.40 23.25
CA VAL A 373 18.58 14.85 21.85
C VAL A 373 19.08 16.28 21.71
N PRO A 374 19.81 16.62 20.63
CA PRO A 374 20.28 18.00 20.44
C PRO A 374 19.13 19.00 20.53
N LYS A 375 19.38 20.11 21.24
CA LYS A 375 18.34 21.10 21.56
C LYS A 375 17.66 21.64 20.33
N ASP A 376 18.43 21.91 19.27
CA ASP A 376 17.87 22.43 18.01
C ASP A 376 16.87 21.45 17.38
N VAL A 377 17.18 20.15 17.40
CA VAL A 377 16.29 19.10 16.87
C VAL A 377 15.05 18.97 17.75
N GLN A 378 15.26 18.95 19.08
CA GLN A 378 14.16 18.84 20.04
C GLN A 378 13.16 20.00 19.89
N ASP A 379 13.66 21.24 19.82
CA ASP A 379 12.82 22.42 19.68
C ASP A 379 12.06 22.40 18.35
N ALA A 380 12.72 21.98 17.28
CA ALA A 380 12.08 21.88 15.97
C ALA A 380 10.94 20.85 15.97
N MET A 381 11.18 19.69 16.61
CA MET A 381 10.14 18.63 16.67
C MET A 381 8.93 19.09 17.50
N ARG A 382 9.16 19.87 18.56
CA ARG A 382 8.07 20.33 19.44
C ARG A 382 7.11 21.29 18.76
N ARG A 383 7.46 21.83 17.59
CA ARG A 383 6.53 22.67 16.81
C ARG A 383 5.46 21.82 16.13
N TRP A 384 5.67 20.52 15.99
CA TRP A 384 4.75 19.60 15.32
C TRP A 384 3.89 18.84 16.32
N GLY A 385 2.76 18.31 15.83
CA GLY A 385 1.91 17.42 16.61
C GLY A 385 0.95 16.70 15.67
N LEU A 386 0.08 15.88 16.26
CA LEU A 386 -0.94 15.17 15.49
C LEU A 386 -2.10 16.12 15.18
N PRO A 387 -2.76 15.96 14.02
CA PRO A 387 -3.85 16.88 13.65
C PRO A 387 -5.17 16.46 14.31
N LYS A 388 -5.92 17.45 14.82
CA LYS A 388 -7.26 17.23 15.39
C LYS A 388 -8.29 16.88 14.30
N ASP A 389 -8.05 17.35 13.07
CA ASP A 389 -9.01 17.22 11.98
C ASP A 389 -8.77 16.05 11.05
N GLU A 390 -7.76 15.21 11.33
CA GLU A 390 -7.48 14.00 10.57
C GLU A 390 -7.59 12.79 11.50
N PHE A 391 -8.02 11.64 10.96
CA PHE A 391 -8.09 10.39 11.72
C PHE A 391 -8.75 10.58 13.09
N LYS A 392 -9.90 11.26 13.10
CA LYS A 392 -10.57 11.70 14.32
C LYS A 392 -10.94 10.57 15.27
N ASP A 393 -11.26 9.41 14.71
CA ASP A 393 -11.64 8.24 15.51
C ASP A 393 -10.42 7.43 15.96
N ASN A 394 -9.19 7.92 15.71
CA ASN A 394 -7.95 7.24 16.11
C ASN A 394 -6.92 8.22 16.68
N GLY A 395 -7.38 9.34 17.25
CA GLY A 395 -6.52 10.29 17.94
C GLY A 395 -5.51 11.00 17.04
N GLY A 396 -5.83 11.18 15.77
CA GLY A 396 -4.94 11.83 14.81
C GLY A 396 -3.91 10.89 14.18
N TRP A 397 -3.97 9.60 14.50
CA TRP A 397 -3.04 8.59 13.98
C TRP A 397 -3.67 7.82 12.84
N SER A 398 -2.91 7.58 11.77
CA SER A 398 -3.41 6.88 10.58
C SER A 398 -4.00 5.51 10.92
N HIS A 399 -5.09 5.18 10.26
CA HIS A 399 -5.74 3.87 10.37
C HIS A 399 -5.06 2.81 9.47
N GLN A 400 -4.10 3.21 8.60
CA GLN A 400 -3.53 2.31 7.59
C GLN A 400 -2.01 2.32 7.68
N ILE A 401 -1.42 1.18 8.03
CA ILE A 401 0.04 1.03 7.90
C ILE A 401 0.41 0.90 6.42
N TYR A 402 1.60 1.40 6.05
CA TYR A 402 2.12 1.24 4.70
C TYR A 402 2.67 -0.19 4.55
N VAL A 403 1.82 -1.08 4.06
CA VAL A 403 2.24 -2.42 3.64
C VAL A 403 2.88 -2.26 2.26
N ARG A 404 4.18 -1.98 2.23
CA ARG A 404 4.87 -1.73 0.97
C ARG A 404 4.92 -2.96 0.09
N GLU A 405 4.93 -4.13 0.74
CA GLU A 405 5.04 -5.41 0.05
C GLU A 405 4.60 -6.50 1.02
N ALA A 406 3.81 -7.45 0.54
CA ALA A 406 3.45 -8.62 1.32
C ALA A 406 3.56 -9.84 0.41
N ARG A 407 2.45 -10.50 0.10
CA ARG A 407 2.45 -11.55 -0.91
C ARG A 407 2.48 -10.93 -2.30
N ARG A 408 3.21 -11.56 -3.22
CA ARG A 408 3.16 -11.21 -4.65
C ARG A 408 2.78 -12.47 -5.41
N MET A 409 1.74 -12.38 -6.23
CA MET A 409 1.23 -13.51 -7.00
C MET A 409 2.31 -14.09 -7.92
N ILE A 410 2.28 -15.40 -8.12
CA ILE A 410 3.00 -16.05 -9.23
C ILE A 410 1.91 -16.42 -10.25
N GLY A 411 1.60 -15.46 -11.10
CA GLY A 411 0.47 -15.55 -12.02
C GLY A 411 0.87 -16.01 -13.42
N SER A 412 0.01 -15.68 -14.36
CA SER A 412 0.22 -16.08 -15.76
C SER A 412 1.44 -15.41 -16.37
N TYR A 413 1.83 -14.24 -15.88
CA TYR A 413 3.03 -13.52 -16.31
C TYR A 413 3.63 -12.84 -15.09
N VAL A 414 4.94 -12.93 -14.90
CA VAL A 414 5.62 -12.26 -13.80
C VAL A 414 6.35 -11.03 -14.36
N MET A 415 5.94 -9.83 -13.90
CA MET A 415 6.66 -8.59 -14.20
C MET A 415 7.98 -8.59 -13.45
N THR A 416 9.06 -8.23 -14.14
CA THR A 416 10.40 -8.20 -13.56
C THR A 416 11.11 -6.88 -13.86
N GLU A 417 12.29 -6.70 -13.28
CA GLU A 417 13.16 -5.57 -13.59
C GLU A 417 13.36 -5.42 -15.11
N ASN A 418 13.32 -6.52 -15.84
CA ASN A 418 13.65 -6.52 -17.27
C ASN A 418 12.58 -5.82 -18.11
N GLU A 419 11.30 -5.97 -17.74
CA GLU A 419 10.22 -5.21 -18.39
C GLU A 419 10.30 -3.73 -18.01
N LEU A 420 10.52 -3.44 -16.74
CA LEU A 420 10.53 -2.07 -16.23
C LEU A 420 11.65 -1.24 -16.85
N THR A 421 12.81 -1.86 -17.07
CA THR A 421 13.98 -1.17 -17.66
C THR A 421 14.06 -1.34 -19.18
N LYS A 422 13.04 -1.94 -19.78
CA LYS A 422 12.90 -2.10 -21.24
C LYS A 422 13.93 -3.03 -21.87
N LYS A 423 14.48 -3.93 -21.07
CA LYS A 423 15.35 -5.01 -21.59
C LYS A 423 14.55 -6.10 -22.28
N ARG A 424 13.25 -6.16 -21.96
CA ARG A 424 12.31 -7.13 -22.52
C ARG A 424 10.97 -6.46 -22.74
N PRO A 425 10.26 -6.72 -23.87
CA PRO A 425 8.95 -6.12 -24.08
C PRO A 425 7.89 -6.74 -23.16
N THR A 426 6.86 -5.96 -22.85
CA THR A 426 5.74 -6.40 -22.00
C THR A 426 4.58 -6.80 -22.90
N PRO A 427 4.05 -8.02 -22.77
CA PRO A 427 2.89 -8.42 -23.58
C PRO A 427 1.59 -7.90 -23.01
N LYS A 428 0.63 -7.59 -23.86
CA LYS A 428 -0.76 -7.33 -23.50
C LYS A 428 -0.90 -6.29 -22.38
N SER A 429 -0.48 -5.05 -22.66
CA SER A 429 -0.53 -3.95 -21.69
C SER A 429 -1.94 -3.67 -21.20
N VAL A 430 -2.13 -3.49 -19.90
CA VAL A 430 -3.40 -3.08 -19.29
C VAL A 430 -3.26 -1.80 -18.48
N GLY A 431 -2.11 -1.15 -18.56
CA GLY A 431 -1.84 0.09 -17.86
C GLY A 431 -0.36 0.33 -17.83
N MET A 432 0.04 1.46 -17.28
CA MET A 432 1.45 1.83 -17.23
C MET A 432 1.86 2.23 -15.82
N GLY A 433 3.12 1.93 -15.49
CA GLY A 433 3.82 2.51 -14.37
C GLY A 433 4.94 3.41 -14.89
N SER A 434 5.47 4.27 -14.03
CA SER A 434 6.58 5.13 -14.43
C SER A 434 7.43 5.62 -13.27
N TYR A 435 7.09 5.21 -12.05
CA TYR A 435 7.89 5.60 -10.90
C TYR A 435 9.23 4.86 -10.94
N THR A 436 10.23 5.46 -10.33
CA THR A 436 11.53 4.77 -10.17
C THR A 436 11.33 3.46 -9.40
N ILE A 437 12.16 2.48 -9.65
CA ILE A 437 12.23 1.29 -8.79
C ILE A 437 12.69 1.78 -7.42
N ASP A 438 11.86 1.59 -6.41
CA ASP A 438 12.07 2.15 -5.08
C ASP A 438 11.72 1.10 -4.03
N SER A 439 12.75 0.39 -3.56
CA SER A 439 12.63 -0.54 -2.45
C SER A 439 13.23 0.10 -1.20
N HIS A 440 12.56 -0.03 -0.07
CA HIS A 440 13.04 0.48 1.20
C HIS A 440 13.98 -0.51 1.88
N ASN A 441 14.72 -0.05 2.88
CA ASN A 441 15.61 -0.90 3.65
C ASN A 441 14.89 -2.14 4.16
N VAL A 442 15.56 -3.28 4.03
CA VAL A 442 15.03 -4.58 4.43
C VAL A 442 15.60 -4.99 5.78
N GLN A 443 16.88 -4.69 6.02
CA GLN A 443 17.54 -5.06 7.27
C GLN A 443 18.57 -4.01 7.68
N ARG A 444 18.89 -4.02 8.98
CA ARG A 444 19.99 -3.23 9.56
C ARG A 444 20.92 -4.23 10.20
N TYR A 445 22.16 -4.28 9.75
CA TYR A 445 23.07 -5.37 10.05
C TYR A 445 24.45 -4.85 10.48
N ILE A 446 25.30 -5.76 10.90
CA ILE A 446 26.68 -5.47 11.31
C ILE A 446 27.60 -5.85 10.15
N THR A 447 28.34 -4.87 9.65
CA THR A 447 29.25 -5.09 8.52
C THR A 447 30.46 -5.91 8.96
N PRO A 448 31.24 -6.48 8.00
CA PRO A 448 32.47 -7.19 8.38
C PRO A 448 33.45 -6.34 9.18
N GLU A 449 33.41 -5.02 9.01
CA GLU A 449 34.24 -4.07 9.76
C GLU A 449 33.71 -3.79 11.17
N GLY A 450 32.58 -4.37 11.56
CA GLY A 450 31.98 -4.19 12.87
C GLY A 450 31.20 -2.90 13.05
N CYS A 451 30.60 -2.40 11.98
CA CYS A 451 29.84 -1.15 12.00
C CYS A 451 28.40 -1.41 11.58
N VAL A 452 27.49 -0.46 11.91
CA VAL A 452 26.09 -0.54 11.51
C VAL A 452 25.94 -0.17 10.04
N GLN A 453 25.11 -0.92 9.28
CA GLN A 453 24.68 -0.50 7.97
C GLN A 453 23.26 -1.00 7.69
N ASN A 454 22.54 -0.24 6.89
CA ASN A 454 21.23 -0.63 6.33
C ASN A 454 21.44 -1.29 4.98
N GLU A 455 20.52 -2.18 4.61
CA GLU A 455 20.59 -2.93 3.36
C GLU A 455 19.19 -3.13 2.79
N GLY A 456 19.07 -3.02 1.47
CA GLY A 456 17.84 -3.31 0.74
C GLY A 456 17.19 -2.09 0.09
N ASP A 457 17.71 -0.91 0.36
CA ASP A 457 17.20 0.34 -0.23
C ASP A 457 17.74 0.46 -1.66
N ILE A 458 16.85 0.32 -2.63
CA ILE A 458 17.19 0.37 -4.06
C ILE A 458 16.46 1.53 -4.71
N GLY A 459 17.21 2.38 -5.42
CA GLY A 459 16.65 3.47 -6.21
C GLY A 459 17.23 3.41 -7.61
N VAL A 460 16.44 2.97 -8.60
CA VAL A 460 16.91 2.76 -9.98
C VAL A 460 15.85 3.30 -10.94
N SER A 461 16.30 4.11 -11.90
CA SER A 461 15.40 4.65 -12.92
C SER A 461 14.86 3.55 -13.84
N THR A 462 13.59 3.63 -14.17
CA THR A 462 12.96 2.80 -15.19
C THR A 462 13.18 3.35 -16.61
N LYS A 463 13.86 4.49 -16.71
CA LYS A 463 14.07 5.19 -17.99
C LYS A 463 12.73 5.58 -18.65
N GLY A 464 11.79 6.02 -17.83
CA GLY A 464 10.47 6.47 -18.26
C GLY A 464 9.39 5.41 -18.11
N PRO A 465 8.19 5.70 -18.62
CA PRO A 465 7.04 4.79 -18.45
C PRO A 465 7.28 3.40 -19.05
N TYR A 466 6.69 2.41 -18.40
CA TYR A 466 6.71 1.00 -18.84
C TYR A 466 5.30 0.43 -18.78
N GLU A 467 5.04 -0.57 -19.60
CA GLU A 467 3.75 -1.25 -19.68
C GLU A 467 3.62 -2.33 -18.60
N ILE A 468 2.40 -2.59 -18.16
CA ILE A 468 2.09 -3.66 -17.19
C ILE A 468 1.22 -4.70 -17.88
N ALA A 469 1.66 -5.96 -17.82
CA ALA A 469 1.04 -7.07 -18.56
C ALA A 469 -0.28 -7.50 -17.92
N TYR A 470 -1.28 -7.81 -18.75
CA TYR A 470 -2.52 -8.41 -18.27
C TYR A 470 -2.25 -9.68 -17.45
N GLY A 471 -1.31 -10.51 -17.88
CA GLY A 471 -0.98 -11.76 -17.19
C GLY A 471 -0.50 -11.56 -15.77
N SER A 472 -0.09 -10.33 -15.39
CA SER A 472 0.32 -10.06 -14.01
C SER A 472 -0.88 -9.86 -13.07
N LEU A 473 -2.10 -9.72 -13.63
CA LEU A 473 -3.31 -9.55 -12.83
C LEU A 473 -4.06 -10.86 -12.62
N VAL A 474 -3.73 -11.93 -13.33
CA VAL A 474 -4.50 -13.17 -13.32
C VAL A 474 -3.66 -14.36 -12.86
N PRO A 475 -4.25 -15.24 -12.04
CA PRO A 475 -3.58 -16.49 -11.65
C PRO A 475 -3.29 -17.38 -12.86
N LYS A 476 -2.44 -18.36 -12.66
CA LYS A 476 -2.29 -19.41 -13.65
C LYS A 476 -3.61 -20.16 -13.79
N ARG A 477 -3.93 -20.55 -15.04
CA ARG A 477 -5.15 -21.27 -15.37
C ARG A 477 -5.27 -22.51 -14.48
N GLY A 478 -6.44 -22.72 -13.90
CA GLY A 478 -6.73 -23.86 -13.03
C GLY A 478 -6.51 -23.58 -11.55
N GLN A 479 -5.78 -22.51 -11.18
CA GLN A 479 -5.65 -22.14 -9.77
C GLN A 479 -6.86 -21.35 -9.29
N ALA A 480 -7.24 -20.31 -10.03
CA ALA A 480 -8.48 -19.57 -9.81
C ALA A 480 -8.86 -18.92 -11.13
N ASP A 481 -9.92 -19.43 -11.75
CA ASP A 481 -10.27 -19.05 -13.11
C ASP A 481 -11.18 -17.82 -13.17
N ASN A 482 -11.63 -17.33 -12.01
CA ASN A 482 -12.51 -16.15 -11.91
C ASN A 482 -12.03 -15.14 -10.88
N LEU A 483 -10.70 -15.07 -10.66
CA LEU A 483 -10.10 -14.15 -9.70
C LEU A 483 -9.09 -13.25 -10.42
N LEU A 484 -9.12 -11.94 -10.11
CA LEU A 484 -8.09 -11.01 -10.54
C LEU A 484 -7.47 -10.32 -9.31
N VAL A 485 -6.19 -9.96 -9.42
CA VAL A 485 -5.38 -9.49 -8.30
C VAL A 485 -4.63 -8.21 -8.71
N PRO A 486 -5.24 -7.04 -8.54
CA PRO A 486 -4.61 -5.79 -9.01
C PRO A 486 -3.62 -5.16 -8.04
N VAL A 487 -3.53 -5.62 -6.79
CA VAL A 487 -2.62 -5.03 -5.79
C VAL A 487 -1.43 -5.96 -5.54
N CYS A 488 -1.68 -7.20 -5.11
CA CYS A 488 -0.64 -8.21 -4.92
C CYS A 488 -0.28 -8.86 -6.26
N VAL A 489 0.04 -8.02 -7.23
CA VAL A 489 0.24 -8.44 -8.63
C VAL A 489 1.39 -9.42 -8.77
N SER A 490 1.38 -10.13 -9.90
CA SER A 490 2.45 -11.07 -10.24
C SER A 490 3.68 -10.29 -10.69
N SER A 491 4.64 -10.18 -9.79
CA SER A 491 5.88 -9.44 -10.04
C SER A 491 6.98 -9.93 -9.11
N SER A 492 8.23 -9.69 -9.52
CA SER A 492 9.36 -9.87 -8.62
C SER A 492 9.35 -8.79 -7.54
N HIS A 493 10.10 -9.02 -6.45
CA HIS A 493 10.28 -8.02 -5.39
C HIS A 493 10.71 -6.68 -5.99
N ILE A 494 11.69 -6.69 -6.88
CA ILE A 494 12.26 -5.43 -7.36
C ILE A 494 11.31 -4.71 -8.32
N ALA A 495 10.60 -5.44 -9.17
CA ALA A 495 9.61 -4.82 -10.05
C ALA A 495 8.47 -4.21 -9.23
N PHE A 496 8.05 -4.90 -8.16
CA PHE A 496 6.99 -4.39 -7.29
C PHE A 496 7.37 -3.03 -6.66
N GLY A 497 8.65 -2.78 -6.45
CA GLY A 497 9.14 -1.49 -5.94
C GLY A 497 8.74 -0.29 -6.77
N SER A 498 8.42 -0.49 -8.05
CA SER A 498 7.90 0.58 -8.91
C SER A 498 6.39 0.47 -9.12
N ILE A 499 5.87 -0.76 -9.26
CA ILE A 499 4.45 -0.98 -9.58
C ILE A 499 3.54 -0.56 -8.42
N ARG A 500 3.99 -0.68 -7.18
CA ARG A 500 3.22 -0.55 -5.94
C ARG A 500 2.73 0.86 -5.61
N MET A 501 2.66 1.74 -6.56
CA MET A 501 2.22 3.13 -6.33
C MET A 501 0.70 3.23 -6.39
N GLU A 502 0.10 4.07 -5.53
CA GLU A 502 -1.36 4.16 -5.43
C GLU A 502 -2.04 4.52 -6.75
N PRO A 503 -1.51 5.47 -7.56
CA PRO A 503 -2.13 5.70 -8.86
C PRO A 503 -2.14 4.47 -9.76
N VAL A 504 -1.09 3.65 -9.69
CA VAL A 504 -0.99 2.42 -10.49
C VAL A 504 -1.99 1.38 -9.98
N PHE A 505 -2.14 1.25 -8.66
CA PHE A 505 -3.16 0.34 -8.11
C PHE A 505 -4.56 0.69 -8.61
N MET A 506 -4.88 1.99 -8.71
CA MET A 506 -6.18 2.41 -9.26
C MET A 506 -6.29 2.07 -10.75
N ILE A 507 -5.22 2.28 -11.52
CA ILE A 507 -5.17 1.88 -12.94
C ILE A 507 -5.47 0.37 -13.06
N LEU A 508 -4.77 -0.44 -12.26
CA LEU A 508 -4.91 -1.90 -12.35
C LEU A 508 -6.25 -2.38 -11.79
N GLY A 509 -6.81 -1.69 -10.80
CA GLY A 509 -8.15 -1.97 -10.29
C GLY A 509 -9.20 -1.78 -11.37
N GLN A 510 -9.11 -0.68 -12.13
CA GLN A 510 -10.03 -0.45 -13.26
C GLN A 510 -9.85 -1.52 -14.32
N SER A 511 -8.62 -1.85 -14.69
CA SER A 511 -8.36 -2.84 -15.74
C SER A 511 -8.79 -4.24 -15.31
N ALA A 512 -8.59 -4.60 -14.04
CA ALA A 512 -9.04 -5.89 -13.51
C ALA A 512 -10.57 -6.01 -13.58
N ALA A 513 -11.29 -4.97 -13.15
CA ALA A 513 -12.75 -5.00 -13.19
C ALA A 513 -13.27 -5.03 -14.62
N THR A 514 -12.63 -4.31 -15.55
CA THR A 514 -12.99 -4.34 -16.96
C THR A 514 -12.89 -5.77 -17.50
N ALA A 515 -11.75 -6.42 -17.21
CA ALA A 515 -11.53 -7.80 -17.67
C ALA A 515 -12.51 -8.79 -17.00
N ALA A 516 -12.80 -8.61 -15.72
CA ALA A 516 -13.77 -9.46 -15.01
C ALA A 516 -15.15 -9.38 -15.66
N CYS A 517 -15.60 -8.17 -15.97
CA CYS A 517 -16.90 -7.96 -16.61
C CYS A 517 -16.94 -8.58 -18.00
N MET A 518 -15.86 -8.44 -18.76
CA MET A 518 -15.78 -9.03 -20.10
C MET A 518 -15.75 -10.55 -20.06
N ALA A 519 -15.00 -11.13 -19.12
CA ALA A 519 -14.95 -12.58 -18.93
C ALA A 519 -16.33 -13.12 -18.57
N LEU A 520 -17.04 -12.40 -17.70
CA LEU A 520 -18.40 -12.76 -17.31
C LEU A 520 -19.34 -12.77 -18.53
N ASP A 521 -19.31 -11.71 -19.32
CA ASP A 521 -20.17 -11.59 -20.50
C ASP A 521 -19.87 -12.66 -21.55
N ALA A 522 -18.60 -13.04 -21.68
CA ALA A 522 -18.17 -14.05 -22.65
C ALA A 522 -18.31 -15.48 -22.11
N GLY A 523 -18.54 -15.64 -20.80
CA GLY A 523 -18.60 -16.96 -20.18
C GLY A 523 -17.25 -17.67 -20.18
N THR A 524 -16.14 -16.93 -20.06
CA THR A 524 -14.80 -17.50 -20.14
C THR A 524 -14.04 -17.28 -18.83
N PRO A 525 -13.00 -18.11 -18.57
CA PRO A 525 -12.06 -17.80 -17.50
C PRO A 525 -11.36 -16.45 -17.75
N VAL A 526 -10.93 -15.80 -16.67
CA VAL A 526 -10.25 -14.51 -16.77
C VAL A 526 -8.95 -14.61 -17.60
N GLN A 527 -8.30 -15.79 -17.58
CA GLN A 527 -7.08 -16.03 -18.36
C GLN A 527 -7.33 -16.06 -19.88
N GLN A 528 -8.58 -16.19 -20.28
CA GLN A 528 -8.96 -16.34 -21.70
C GLN A 528 -9.69 -15.09 -22.26
N VAL A 529 -9.66 -13.99 -21.54
CA VAL A 529 -10.22 -12.72 -22.02
C VAL A 529 -9.52 -12.35 -23.34
N GLU A 530 -10.34 -12.01 -24.35
CA GLU A 530 -9.81 -11.61 -25.65
C GLU A 530 -9.16 -10.23 -25.55
N TYR A 531 -7.81 -10.23 -25.59
CA TYR A 531 -7.06 -9.01 -25.30
C TYR A 531 -7.39 -7.85 -26.24
N ALA A 532 -7.62 -8.11 -27.52
CA ALA A 532 -7.92 -7.02 -28.47
C ALA A 532 -9.16 -6.24 -28.04
N LYS A 533 -10.19 -6.95 -27.57
CA LYS A 533 -11.42 -6.31 -27.07
C LYS A 533 -11.17 -5.61 -25.74
N LEU A 534 -10.39 -6.23 -24.86
CA LEU A 534 -10.02 -5.61 -23.58
C LEU A 534 -9.27 -4.30 -23.84
N ARG A 535 -8.28 -4.34 -24.72
CA ARG A 535 -7.50 -3.15 -25.07
C ARG A 535 -8.39 -2.03 -25.60
N GLU A 536 -9.30 -2.36 -26.52
CA GLU A 536 -10.24 -1.38 -27.09
C GLU A 536 -11.09 -0.72 -25.99
N ARG A 537 -11.61 -1.54 -25.06
CA ARG A 537 -12.44 -1.01 -23.97
C ARG A 537 -11.62 -0.13 -23.02
N LEU A 538 -10.41 -0.56 -22.66
CA LEU A 538 -9.56 0.22 -21.77
C LEU A 538 -9.22 1.58 -22.38
N LEU A 539 -8.88 1.61 -23.66
CA LEU A 539 -8.59 2.87 -24.37
C LEU A 539 -9.83 3.77 -24.41
N LYS A 540 -10.99 3.20 -24.69
CA LYS A 540 -12.26 3.94 -24.68
C LYS A 540 -12.55 4.56 -23.32
N ASP A 541 -12.18 3.87 -22.24
CA ASP A 541 -12.40 4.35 -20.88
C ASP A 541 -11.25 5.24 -20.38
N GLY A 542 -10.32 5.62 -21.25
CA GLY A 542 -9.29 6.61 -20.94
C GLY A 542 -8.00 6.08 -20.34
N GLN A 543 -7.82 4.75 -20.29
CA GLN A 543 -6.56 4.19 -19.82
C GLN A 543 -5.44 4.46 -20.82
N VAL A 544 -4.22 4.62 -20.31
CA VAL A 544 -3.02 4.77 -21.15
C VAL A 544 -2.29 3.43 -21.14
N LEU A 545 -2.11 2.85 -22.33
CA LEU A 545 -1.59 1.49 -22.45
C LEU A 545 -0.20 1.43 -23.11
N GLU A 546 0.25 2.54 -23.70
CA GLU A 546 1.58 2.64 -24.31
C GLU A 546 2.06 4.08 -24.23
N TRP A 547 3.35 4.26 -24.30
CA TRP A 547 3.96 5.58 -24.22
C TRP A 547 5.01 5.72 -25.32
N LYS A 548 4.87 6.78 -26.09
CA LYS A 548 5.89 7.17 -27.06
C LYS A 548 6.49 8.48 -26.57
N GLN A 549 7.80 8.53 -26.46
CA GLN A 549 8.45 9.79 -26.10
C GLN A 549 8.09 10.85 -27.14
N PRO A 550 7.70 12.04 -26.69
CA PRO A 550 7.48 13.14 -27.63
C PRO A 550 8.75 13.37 -28.46
N GLU A 551 8.59 13.50 -29.77
CA GLU A 551 9.71 13.85 -30.65
C GLU A 551 10.26 15.21 -30.19
N ILE A 552 11.55 15.24 -29.89
CA ILE A 552 12.24 16.50 -29.63
C ILE A 552 12.31 17.23 -30.96
N LYS A 553 11.40 18.19 -31.17
CA LYS A 553 11.54 19.07 -32.33
C LYS A 553 12.87 19.79 -32.20
N ALA A 554 13.82 19.47 -33.09
CA ALA A 554 15.09 20.18 -33.15
C ALA A 554 14.76 21.67 -33.32
N LYS A 555 15.17 22.47 -32.35
CA LYS A 555 15.06 23.93 -32.52
C LYS A 555 15.86 24.26 -33.78
N LYS A 556 15.16 24.71 -34.81
CA LYS A 556 15.85 25.31 -35.96
C LYS A 556 16.68 26.46 -35.42
N LYS A 557 17.99 26.36 -35.58
CA LYS A 557 18.94 27.44 -35.28
C LYS A 557 18.65 28.62 -36.19
#